data_08c78d574cd9171199e933e79825456d
#
_entry.id   08c78d574cd9171199e933e79825456d
#
_cell.length_a   1.000
_cell.length_b   1.000
_cell.length_c   1.000
_cell.angle_alpha   90.00
_cell.angle_beta   90.00
_cell.angle_gamma   90.00
#
_symmetry.space_group_name_H-M   'P 1'
#
loop_
_entity.id
_entity.type
_entity.pdbx_description
1 polymer ?
#
loop_
_entity_poly.entity_id
_entity_poly.type
_entity_poly.pdbx_seq_one_letter_code
_entity_poly.pdbx_strand_id
1 'polypeptide(L)'
;MKKRTRNGKALTLLLGLFLSSLMFSCETINKSKTEDMFSRETKVFYWYADSLNINIPNEKHTFFLVPDNSCSGCVVKTIDVLFPETDSSTLITTPYIAQNYIGQIDDNVIIDSVSLINKLNWEHRNIIEIKTKENKVVFAKSYSSDELVKL
;
A
#
# COMPACT_ATOMS: atom_id res chain seq x y z
N MET A 1 -4.07 -13.47 71.95
CA MET A 1 -3.74 -12.28 71.14
C MET A 1 -3.44 -12.72 69.70
N LYS A 2 -4.33 -12.41 68.75
CA LYS A 2 -4.22 -12.82 67.34
C LYS A 2 -3.92 -11.59 66.50
N LYS A 3 -2.67 -11.40 66.01
CA LYS A 3 -2.30 -10.35 65.05
C LYS A 3 -2.74 -10.80 63.66
N ARG A 4 -3.70 -10.14 63.10
CA ARG A 4 -4.25 -10.37 61.76
C ARG A 4 -3.41 -9.58 60.76
N THR A 5 -2.74 -10.31 59.87
CA THR A 5 -1.96 -9.74 58.79
C THR A 5 -2.84 -9.03 57.77
N ARG A 6 -2.68 -7.71 57.66
CA ARG A 6 -3.44 -6.81 56.79
C ARG A 6 -2.78 -6.59 55.41
N ASN A 7 -1.69 -7.33 55.12
CA ASN A 7 -0.83 -7.04 53.98
C ASN A 7 -1.17 -7.82 52.70
N GLY A 8 -2.12 -8.78 52.75
CA GLY A 8 -2.41 -9.59 51.53
C GLY A 8 -3.24 -8.87 50.44
N LYS A 9 -4.10 -7.91 50.86
CA LYS A 9 -4.99 -7.24 49.90
C LYS A 9 -4.32 -6.11 49.12
N ALA A 10 -3.29 -5.47 49.67
CA ALA A 10 -2.55 -4.42 48.97
C ALA A 10 -1.62 -4.99 47.88
N LEU A 11 -1.04 -6.17 48.10
CA LEU A 11 -0.15 -6.79 47.16
C LEU A 11 -0.90 -7.31 45.90
N THR A 12 -2.11 -7.83 46.08
CA THR A 12 -2.95 -8.31 44.94
C THR A 12 -3.45 -7.17 44.07
N LEU A 13 -3.75 -5.99 44.66
CA LEU A 13 -4.16 -4.80 43.91
C LEU A 13 -3.02 -4.18 43.11
N LEU A 14 -1.80 -4.19 43.64
CA LEU A 14 -0.60 -3.72 42.94
C LEU A 14 -0.20 -4.65 41.74
N LEU A 15 -0.36 -5.97 41.92
CA LEU A 15 -0.08 -6.95 40.84
C LEU A 15 -1.11 -6.83 39.72
N GLY A 16 -2.38 -6.57 40.04
CA GLY A 16 -3.42 -6.37 39.02
C GLY A 16 -3.24 -5.09 38.19
N LEU A 17 -2.78 -4.00 38.78
CA LEU A 17 -2.46 -2.75 38.09
C LEU A 17 -1.22 -2.86 37.20
N PHE A 18 -0.25 -3.69 37.58
CA PHE A 18 0.98 -3.91 36.77
C PHE A 18 0.73 -4.79 35.56
N LEU A 19 -0.16 -5.80 35.65
CA LEU A 19 -0.54 -6.63 34.49
C LEU A 19 -1.40 -5.86 33.48
N SER A 20 -2.26 -4.95 33.91
CA SER A 20 -3.08 -4.15 32.97
C SER A 20 -2.26 -3.13 32.18
N SER A 21 -1.16 -2.62 32.73
CA SER A 21 -0.26 -1.70 31.99
C SER A 21 0.59 -2.38 30.91
N LEU A 22 0.85 -3.68 31.04
CA LEU A 22 1.61 -4.46 30.02
C LEU A 22 0.77 -4.81 28.79
N MET A 23 -0.57 -4.87 28.92
CA MET A 23 -1.42 -5.18 27.76
C MET A 23 -1.64 -3.97 26.84
N PHE A 24 -1.53 -2.73 27.36
CA PHE A 24 -1.66 -1.51 26.53
C PHE A 24 -0.40 -1.17 25.73
N SER A 25 0.77 -1.76 26.06
CA SER A 25 2.05 -1.41 25.42
C SER A 25 2.28 -2.14 24.08
N CYS A 26 1.54 -3.24 23.78
CA CYS A 26 1.75 -4.01 22.54
C CYS A 26 1.04 -3.43 21.31
N GLU A 27 -0.08 -2.69 21.47
CA GLU A 27 -0.80 -2.14 20.31
C GLU A 27 -0.16 -0.88 19.74
N THR A 28 0.50 -0.07 20.55
CA THR A 28 1.16 1.17 20.11
C THR A 28 2.44 0.93 19.30
N ILE A 29 3.17 -0.16 19.58
CA ILE A 29 4.44 -0.46 18.91
C ILE A 29 4.21 -0.95 17.46
N ASN A 30 3.14 -1.69 17.21
CA ASN A 30 2.84 -2.16 15.86
C ASN A 30 2.27 -1.05 14.93
N LYS A 31 1.55 -0.07 15.47
CA LYS A 31 0.97 1.02 14.68
C LYS A 31 2.02 2.00 14.17
N SER A 32 3.01 2.34 15.00
CA SER A 32 4.13 3.23 14.62
C SER A 32 5.04 2.60 13.55
N LYS A 33 5.28 1.30 13.62
CA LYS A 33 6.19 0.61 12.69
C LYS A 33 5.57 0.42 11.30
N THR A 34 4.24 0.33 11.20
CA THR A 34 3.53 0.22 9.92
C THR A 34 3.39 1.60 9.24
N GLU A 35 3.24 2.68 10.00
CA GLU A 35 3.19 4.04 9.46
C GLU A 35 4.53 4.49 8.88
N ASP A 36 5.66 4.06 9.44
CA ASP A 36 7.00 4.35 8.91
C ASP A 36 7.37 3.49 7.69
N MET A 37 6.82 2.29 7.58
CA MET A 37 7.21 1.33 6.56
C MET A 37 6.89 1.79 5.13
N PHE A 38 5.81 2.57 4.93
CA PHE A 38 5.40 3.11 3.62
C PHE A 38 5.52 4.63 3.52
N SER A 39 6.29 5.26 4.39
CA SER A 39 6.39 6.72 4.42
C SER A 39 7.05 7.29 3.16
N ARG A 40 8.03 6.60 2.61
CA ARG A 40 8.73 6.96 1.37
C ARG A 40 7.82 6.75 0.16
N GLU A 41 7.24 5.56 0.04
CA GLU A 41 6.32 5.19 -1.03
C GLU A 41 5.11 6.13 -1.04
N THR A 42 4.58 6.43 0.13
CA THR A 42 3.50 7.40 0.30
C THR A 42 3.88 8.76 -0.28
N LYS A 43 5.02 9.33 0.10
CA LYS A 43 5.47 10.65 -0.39
C LYS A 43 5.69 10.65 -1.90
N VAL A 44 6.32 9.62 -2.45
CA VAL A 44 6.58 9.49 -3.89
C VAL A 44 5.26 9.37 -4.66
N PHE A 45 4.34 8.55 -4.17
CA PHE A 45 3.04 8.35 -4.81
C PHE A 45 2.18 9.62 -4.79
N TYR A 46 2.12 10.34 -3.66
CA TYR A 46 1.36 11.60 -3.60
C TYR A 46 1.95 12.68 -4.50
N TRP A 47 3.27 12.83 -4.51
CA TRP A 47 3.93 13.75 -5.43
C TRP A 47 3.62 13.40 -6.89
N TYR A 48 3.63 12.13 -7.24
CA TYR A 48 3.29 11.65 -8.58
C TYR A 48 1.82 11.91 -8.93
N ALA A 49 0.91 11.54 -8.05
CA ALA A 49 -0.52 11.74 -8.23
C ALA A 49 -0.87 13.24 -8.37
N ASP A 50 -0.28 14.10 -7.53
CA ASP A 50 -0.45 15.55 -7.61
C ASP A 50 0.08 16.10 -8.94
N SER A 51 1.24 15.63 -9.40
CA SER A 51 1.84 16.04 -10.68
C SER A 51 0.97 15.74 -11.89
N LEU A 52 0.11 14.72 -11.81
CA LEU A 52 -0.83 14.30 -12.85
C LEU A 52 -2.28 14.72 -12.58
N ASN A 53 -2.54 15.48 -11.51
CA ASN A 53 -3.88 15.83 -11.03
C ASN A 53 -4.78 14.59 -10.80
N ILE A 54 -4.21 13.49 -10.32
CA ILE A 54 -4.96 12.28 -10.00
C ILE A 54 -5.63 12.46 -8.64
N ASN A 55 -6.95 12.32 -8.62
CA ASN A 55 -7.71 12.30 -7.37
C ASN A 55 -7.54 10.94 -6.69
N ILE A 56 -7.05 10.96 -5.46
CA ILE A 56 -6.93 9.74 -4.63
C ILE A 56 -8.21 9.61 -3.80
N PRO A 57 -9.01 8.54 -4.02
CA PRO A 57 -10.24 8.33 -3.25
C PRO A 57 -9.94 8.13 -1.76
N ASN A 58 -10.86 8.60 -0.91
CA ASN A 58 -10.77 8.38 0.53
C ASN A 58 -11.08 6.92 0.92
N GLU A 59 -11.89 6.24 0.12
CA GLU A 59 -12.21 4.83 0.26
C GLU A 59 -10.99 3.97 -0.09
N LYS A 60 -11.10 2.67 0.19
CA LYS A 60 -10.09 1.70 -0.24
C LYS A 60 -10.01 1.67 -1.76
N HIS A 61 -8.84 1.92 -2.30
CA HIS A 61 -8.59 1.95 -3.74
C HIS A 61 -7.24 1.32 -4.09
N THR A 62 -7.14 0.74 -5.29
CA THR A 62 -5.91 0.12 -5.79
C THR A 62 -5.44 0.84 -7.04
N PHE A 63 -4.18 1.22 -7.09
CA PHE A 63 -3.53 1.77 -8.27
C PHE A 63 -2.52 0.77 -8.80
N PHE A 64 -2.57 0.49 -10.10
CA PHE A 64 -1.54 -0.26 -10.82
C PHE A 64 -0.74 0.71 -11.69
N LEU A 65 0.56 0.82 -11.41
CA LEU A 65 1.47 1.65 -12.18
C LEU A 65 2.29 0.76 -13.11
N VAL A 66 2.15 0.98 -14.42
CA VAL A 66 2.78 0.16 -15.47
C VAL A 66 3.74 1.00 -16.31
N PRO A 67 5.04 1.03 -15.95
CA PRO A 67 6.07 1.76 -16.70
C PRO A 67 6.49 1.04 -17.98
N ASP A 68 7.11 1.79 -18.94
CA ASP A 68 7.51 1.29 -20.25
C ASP A 68 8.51 0.12 -20.22
N ASN A 69 9.32 0.06 -19.19
CA ASN A 69 10.35 -0.96 -19.04
C ASN A 69 9.83 -2.25 -18.37
N SER A 70 8.53 -2.37 -18.17
CA SER A 70 7.91 -3.60 -17.71
C SER A 70 7.99 -4.70 -18.77
N CYS A 71 8.11 -5.95 -18.34
CA CYS A 71 8.12 -7.07 -19.29
C CYS A 71 6.74 -7.20 -19.98
N SER A 72 6.72 -7.54 -21.31
CA SER A 72 5.48 -7.63 -22.09
C SER A 72 4.46 -8.58 -21.47
N GLY A 73 4.90 -9.76 -21.02
CA GLY A 73 4.01 -10.72 -20.33
C GLY A 73 3.48 -10.18 -19.00
N CYS A 74 4.28 -9.37 -18.29
CA CYS A 74 3.84 -8.71 -17.05
C CYS A 74 2.74 -7.69 -17.33
N VAL A 75 2.91 -6.90 -18.39
CA VAL A 75 1.90 -5.89 -18.79
C VAL A 75 0.59 -6.57 -19.12
N VAL A 76 0.61 -7.57 -20.01
CA VAL A 76 -0.58 -8.34 -20.41
C VAL A 76 -1.26 -8.94 -19.16
N LYS A 77 -0.50 -9.61 -18.30
CA LYS A 77 -1.06 -10.22 -17.08
C LYS A 77 -1.70 -9.20 -16.15
N THR A 78 -1.10 -8.03 -16.00
CA THR A 78 -1.68 -6.96 -15.17
C THR A 78 -2.96 -6.43 -15.77
N ILE A 79 -2.99 -6.15 -17.08
CA ILE A 79 -4.16 -5.58 -17.75
C ILE A 79 -5.30 -6.60 -17.84
N ASP A 80 -5.01 -7.85 -18.16
CA ASP A 80 -6.03 -8.85 -18.46
C ASP A 80 -6.53 -9.60 -17.21
N VAL A 81 -5.75 -9.64 -16.13
CA VAL A 81 -6.08 -10.41 -14.93
C VAL A 81 -6.16 -9.55 -13.69
N LEU A 82 -5.05 -8.92 -13.28
CA LEU A 82 -5.01 -8.24 -11.98
C LEU A 82 -5.93 -7.02 -11.91
N PHE A 83 -5.91 -6.20 -12.95
CA PHE A 83 -6.69 -4.97 -12.98
C PHE A 83 -8.21 -5.25 -13.00
N PRO A 84 -8.75 -6.12 -13.88
CA PRO A 84 -10.17 -6.43 -13.91
C PRO A 84 -10.69 -7.17 -12.66
N GLU A 85 -9.85 -7.99 -12.02
CA GLU A 85 -10.22 -8.74 -10.81
C GLU A 85 -10.19 -7.90 -9.52
N THR A 86 -9.70 -6.66 -9.61
CA THR A 86 -9.55 -5.79 -8.44
C THR A 86 -10.65 -4.74 -8.41
N ASP A 87 -11.55 -4.85 -7.45
CA ASP A 87 -12.58 -3.84 -7.17
C ASP A 87 -11.94 -2.49 -6.86
N SER A 88 -12.56 -1.40 -7.36
CA SER A 88 -12.11 -0.03 -7.13
C SER A 88 -10.63 0.15 -7.48
N SER A 89 -10.27 -0.08 -8.74
CA SER A 89 -8.89 0.04 -9.22
C SER A 89 -8.75 1.10 -10.32
N THR A 90 -7.54 1.67 -10.42
CA THR A 90 -7.11 2.55 -11.50
C THR A 90 -5.78 2.05 -12.06
N LEU A 91 -5.73 1.92 -13.38
CA LEU A 91 -4.50 1.63 -14.12
C LEU A 91 -3.85 2.94 -14.55
N ILE A 92 -2.59 3.16 -14.19
CA ILE A 92 -1.81 4.32 -14.61
C ILE A 92 -0.67 3.82 -15.48
N THR A 93 -0.57 4.35 -16.69
CA THR A 93 0.41 3.88 -17.66
C THR A 93 0.86 4.99 -18.62
N THR A 94 1.82 4.70 -19.48
CA THR A 94 2.33 5.63 -20.49
C THR A 94 1.55 5.51 -21.80
N PRO A 95 1.69 6.50 -22.72
CA PRO A 95 1.13 6.39 -24.06
C PRO A 95 1.63 5.14 -24.83
N TYR A 96 2.90 4.76 -24.63
CA TYR A 96 3.48 3.58 -25.27
C TYR A 96 2.77 2.29 -24.86
N ILE A 97 2.57 2.08 -23.56
CA ILE A 97 1.86 0.89 -23.05
C ILE A 97 0.40 0.93 -23.48
N ALA A 98 -0.28 2.08 -23.35
CA ALA A 98 -1.66 2.21 -23.75
C ALA A 98 -1.88 1.85 -25.21
N GLN A 99 -1.03 2.35 -26.11
CA GLN A 99 -1.14 2.09 -27.55
C GLN A 99 -0.90 0.63 -27.93
N ASN A 100 0.00 -0.06 -27.22
CA ASN A 100 0.44 -1.41 -27.63
C ASN A 100 -0.30 -2.53 -26.90
N TYR A 101 -0.90 -2.26 -25.72
CA TYR A 101 -1.45 -3.31 -24.86
C TYR A 101 -2.88 -3.07 -24.42
N ILE A 102 -3.43 -1.86 -24.53
CA ILE A 102 -4.79 -1.54 -24.11
C ILE A 102 -5.65 -1.36 -25.36
N GLY A 103 -6.60 -2.28 -25.56
CA GLY A 103 -7.48 -2.24 -26.72
C GLY A 103 -8.53 -1.12 -26.65
N GLN A 104 -9.05 -0.84 -25.45
CA GLN A 104 -10.03 0.22 -25.17
C GLN A 104 -9.65 0.91 -23.86
N ILE A 105 -9.55 2.23 -23.91
CA ILE A 105 -9.30 3.05 -22.72
C ILE A 105 -10.66 3.38 -22.10
N ASP A 106 -10.85 3.02 -20.85
CA ASP A 106 -12.01 3.35 -20.04
C ASP A 106 -11.68 4.40 -18.97
N ASP A 107 -12.69 4.80 -18.17
CA ASP A 107 -12.54 5.84 -17.14
C ASP A 107 -11.58 5.46 -16.01
N ASN A 108 -11.24 4.17 -15.90
CA ASN A 108 -10.32 3.67 -14.87
C ASN A 108 -8.86 3.60 -15.36
N VAL A 109 -8.58 4.05 -16.59
CA VAL A 109 -7.24 4.08 -17.18
C VAL A 109 -6.76 5.53 -17.29
N ILE A 110 -5.67 5.85 -16.64
CA ILE A 110 -5.02 7.16 -16.69
C ILE A 110 -3.74 7.05 -17.51
N ILE A 111 -3.62 7.92 -18.53
CA ILE A 111 -2.42 8.00 -19.37
C ILE A 111 -1.48 9.08 -18.84
N ASP A 112 -0.33 8.68 -18.34
CA ASP A 112 0.78 9.58 -17.99
C ASP A 112 1.47 10.06 -19.27
N SER A 113 0.93 11.12 -19.87
CA SER A 113 1.38 11.66 -21.16
C SER A 113 2.83 12.16 -21.16
N VAL A 114 3.39 12.46 -19.99
CA VAL A 114 4.78 12.93 -19.82
C VAL A 114 5.72 11.80 -19.39
N SER A 115 5.21 10.60 -19.26
CA SER A 115 5.94 9.39 -18.85
C SER A 115 6.74 9.59 -17.55
N LEU A 116 6.14 10.32 -16.61
CA LEU A 116 6.73 10.62 -15.31
C LEU A 116 6.95 9.34 -14.50
N ILE A 117 6.07 8.35 -14.69
CA ILE A 117 6.15 7.02 -14.07
C ILE A 117 7.52 6.35 -14.28
N ASN A 118 8.13 6.55 -15.46
CA ASN A 118 9.44 6.01 -15.79
C ASN A 118 10.59 6.67 -15.01
N LYS A 119 10.34 7.82 -14.39
CA LYS A 119 11.30 8.59 -13.60
C LYS A 119 11.16 8.39 -12.10
N LEU A 120 10.10 7.68 -11.67
CA LEU A 120 9.90 7.37 -10.27
C LEU A 120 11.05 6.49 -9.77
N ASN A 121 11.71 6.95 -8.72
CA ASN A 121 12.82 6.22 -8.10
C ASN A 121 12.27 5.14 -7.14
N TRP A 122 11.55 4.17 -7.70
CA TRP A 122 11.14 2.96 -7.00
C TRP A 122 12.27 1.94 -7.14
N GLU A 123 12.49 1.12 -6.13
CA GLU A 123 13.62 0.18 -6.07
C GLU A 123 13.61 -0.83 -7.24
N HIS A 124 12.45 -1.03 -7.85
CA HIS A 124 12.30 -1.93 -9.00
C HIS A 124 11.52 -1.22 -10.12
N ARG A 125 12.06 -1.30 -11.34
CA ARG A 125 11.44 -0.75 -12.56
C ARG A 125 10.34 -1.68 -13.10
N ASN A 126 9.51 -2.21 -12.24
CA ASN A 126 8.47 -3.18 -12.57
C ASN A 126 7.08 -2.58 -12.31
N ILE A 127 6.06 -3.37 -12.58
CA ILE A 127 4.70 -3.02 -12.25
C ILE A 127 4.56 -2.86 -10.73
N ILE A 128 3.90 -1.79 -10.31
CA ILE A 128 3.72 -1.45 -8.90
C ILE A 128 2.24 -1.45 -8.59
N GLU A 129 1.87 -2.18 -7.55
CA GLU A 129 0.55 -2.13 -6.94
C GLU A 129 0.61 -1.26 -5.69
N ILE A 130 -0.28 -0.27 -5.61
CA ILE A 130 -0.42 0.61 -4.45
C ILE A 130 -1.86 0.54 -3.99
N LYS A 131 -2.08 0.21 -2.72
CA LYS A 131 -3.40 0.30 -2.09
C LYS A 131 -3.45 1.49 -1.17
N THR A 132 -4.51 2.28 -1.32
CA THR A 132 -4.79 3.44 -0.48
C THR A 132 -6.05 3.23 0.35
N LYS A 133 -6.11 3.88 1.49
CA LYS A 133 -7.30 3.99 2.34
C LYS A 133 -7.15 5.24 3.20
N GLU A 134 -8.23 6.02 3.33
CA GLU A 134 -8.23 7.26 4.12
C GLU A 134 -7.08 8.21 3.71
N ASN A 135 -6.89 8.35 2.39
CA ASN A 135 -5.81 9.14 1.80
C ASN A 135 -4.40 8.74 2.30
N LYS A 136 -4.17 7.47 2.62
CA LYS A 136 -2.85 6.94 3.00
C LYS A 136 -2.53 5.69 2.19
N VAL A 137 -1.27 5.53 1.82
CA VAL A 137 -0.78 4.27 1.27
C VAL A 137 -0.73 3.25 2.41
N VAL A 138 -1.50 2.18 2.26
CA VAL A 138 -1.57 1.07 3.22
C VAL A 138 -0.87 -0.18 2.73
N PHE A 139 -0.51 -0.21 1.44
CA PHE A 139 0.24 -1.29 0.83
C PHE A 139 0.93 -0.77 -0.43
N ALA A 140 2.16 -1.20 -0.66
CA ALA A 140 2.90 -0.97 -1.89
C ALA A 140 3.73 -2.23 -2.21
N LYS A 141 3.61 -2.74 -3.44
CA LYS A 141 4.34 -3.91 -3.90
C LYS A 141 4.82 -3.69 -5.33
N SER A 142 6.08 -3.97 -5.58
CA SER A 142 6.64 -4.10 -6.93
C SER A 142 6.66 -5.57 -7.31
N TYR A 143 6.09 -5.90 -8.47
CA TYR A 143 6.04 -7.27 -8.98
C TYR A 143 7.28 -7.57 -9.83
N SER A 144 7.99 -8.63 -9.49
CA SER A 144 8.98 -9.21 -10.41
C SER A 144 8.29 -9.97 -11.55
N SER A 145 9.01 -10.15 -12.67
CA SER A 145 8.51 -10.95 -13.80
C SER A 145 8.10 -12.37 -13.38
N ASP A 146 8.88 -12.98 -12.49
CA ASP A 146 8.64 -14.36 -12.02
C ASP A 146 7.39 -14.49 -11.13
N GLU A 147 7.04 -13.44 -10.42
CA GLU A 147 5.81 -13.41 -9.60
C GLU A 147 4.57 -13.29 -10.47
N LEU A 148 4.61 -12.44 -11.49
CA LEU A 148 3.47 -12.24 -12.40
C LEU A 148 3.22 -13.45 -13.32
N VAL A 149 4.26 -14.17 -13.72
CA VAL A 149 4.10 -15.38 -14.53
C VAL A 149 3.42 -16.52 -13.76
N LYS A 150 3.49 -16.54 -12.44
CA LYS A 150 2.90 -17.57 -11.59
C LYS A 150 1.43 -17.32 -11.20
N LEU A 151 0.91 -16.15 -11.48
CA LEU A 151 -0.51 -15.79 -11.33
C LEU A 151 -1.30 -16.29 -12.54
#